data_1f69ffa3b30d838653b3eaa69da8c113
#
_entry.id   1f69ffa3b30d838653b3eaa69da8c113
#
_cell.length_a   1.000
_cell.length_b   1.000
_cell.length_c   1.000
_cell.angle_alpha   90.00
_cell.angle_beta   90.00
_cell.angle_gamma   90.00
#
_symmetry.space_group_name_H-M   'P 1'
#
loop_
_entity.id
_entity.type
_entity.pdbx_description
1 polymer ?
#
loop_
_entity_poly.entity_id
_entity_poly.type
_entity_poly.pdbx_seq_one_letter_code
_entity_poly.pdbx_strand_id
1 'polypeptide(L)'
;QLRKLGASCDWDRTAFTMDEKRSESVIKVFVDLFNKGLIYRGLRMVNWDPKAQTALSNEEVIYREEKSKLYYLKYYVVDDNGASTGAEGEIIHSDEKGRYAVVATTRPETIMGDTAMCINPKDPKNGWLKGQKVRVPLVNRVIPVIEDRYVDIEFGTGCLKVTPAHDTNDYMLGKKYNLETIDIFNADGTLSEAAGMYVGQDRMAVRE
;
A
#
# COMPACT_ATOMS: atom_id res chain seq x y z
N GLN A 1 2.72 -11.49 40.22
CA GLN A 1 3.77 -10.50 39.94
C GLN A 1 3.54 -9.21 40.73
N LEU A 2 2.36 -8.55 40.69
CA LEU A 2 2.08 -7.30 41.37
C LEU A 2 2.30 -7.34 42.89
N ARG A 3 1.94 -8.46 43.56
CA ARG A 3 2.23 -8.64 45.01
C ARG A 3 3.72 -8.58 45.31
N LYS A 4 4.58 -9.17 44.44
CA LYS A 4 6.04 -9.15 44.61
C LYS A 4 6.62 -7.75 44.37
N LEU A 5 5.94 -6.91 43.60
CA LEU A 5 6.34 -5.52 43.37
C LEU A 5 5.85 -4.57 44.47
N GLY A 6 5.17 -5.09 45.52
CA GLY A 6 4.69 -4.29 46.62
C GLY A 6 3.46 -3.43 46.31
N ALA A 7 2.69 -3.74 45.22
CA ALA A 7 1.50 -3.00 44.89
C ALA A 7 0.43 -3.13 45.98
N SER A 8 -0.12 -1.98 46.42
CA SER A 8 -1.22 -1.89 47.38
C SER A 8 -2.57 -2.00 46.66
N CYS A 9 -3.15 -3.21 46.74
CA CYS A 9 -4.45 -3.54 46.12
C CYS A 9 -5.30 -4.35 47.08
N ASP A 10 -6.60 -4.37 46.91
CA ASP A 10 -7.49 -5.30 47.59
C ASP A 10 -7.40 -6.68 46.94
N TRP A 11 -6.53 -7.50 47.46
CA TRP A 11 -6.23 -8.84 46.92
C TRP A 11 -7.36 -9.86 47.16
N ASP A 12 -8.28 -9.60 48.07
CA ASP A 12 -9.37 -10.50 48.38
C ASP A 12 -10.51 -10.33 47.33
N ARG A 13 -10.57 -9.16 46.67
CA ARG A 13 -11.50 -8.89 45.58
C ARG A 13 -10.84 -8.93 44.19
N THR A 14 -9.93 -9.86 44.00
CA THR A 14 -9.29 -10.08 42.71
C THR A 14 -10.31 -10.48 41.64
N ALA A 15 -10.18 -9.89 40.45
CA ALA A 15 -11.08 -10.13 39.34
C ALA A 15 -10.34 -10.04 37.99
N PHE A 16 -10.73 -10.84 37.03
CA PHE A 16 -10.20 -10.85 35.69
C PHE A 16 -11.35 -10.62 34.67
N THR A 17 -11.04 -9.95 33.58
CA THR A 17 -12.04 -9.69 32.51
C THR A 17 -12.52 -11.01 31.85
N MET A 18 -11.73 -12.09 31.97
CA MET A 18 -12.08 -13.42 31.44
C MET A 18 -12.80 -14.32 32.46
N ASP A 19 -13.05 -13.83 33.69
CA ASP A 19 -13.94 -14.53 34.62
C ASP A 19 -15.33 -14.65 34.04
N GLU A 20 -16.03 -15.75 34.26
CA GLU A 20 -17.34 -16.05 33.65
C GLU A 20 -18.32 -14.89 33.74
N LYS A 21 -18.57 -14.38 34.94
CA LYS A 21 -19.47 -13.24 35.17
C LYS A 21 -19.06 -11.96 34.47
N ARG A 22 -17.73 -11.74 34.28
CA ARG A 22 -17.20 -10.53 33.62
C ARG A 22 -17.15 -10.68 32.11
N SER A 23 -16.92 -11.91 31.62
CA SER A 23 -16.99 -12.23 30.21
C SER A 23 -18.35 -11.86 29.60
N GLU A 24 -19.44 -12.14 30.32
CA GLU A 24 -20.79 -11.74 29.87
C GLU A 24 -20.90 -10.23 29.69
N SER A 25 -20.37 -9.44 30.64
CA SER A 25 -20.39 -7.98 30.56
C SER A 25 -19.53 -7.46 29.40
N VAL A 26 -18.36 -8.03 29.18
CA VAL A 26 -17.45 -7.68 28.06
C VAL A 26 -18.13 -7.98 26.72
N ILE A 27 -18.71 -9.16 26.57
CA ILE A 27 -19.41 -9.56 25.33
C ILE A 27 -20.61 -8.62 25.09
N LYS A 28 -21.39 -8.32 26.12
CA LYS A 28 -22.53 -7.40 26.00
C LYS A 28 -22.09 -6.02 25.50
N VAL A 29 -21.05 -5.44 26.10
CA VAL A 29 -20.53 -4.12 25.67
C VAL A 29 -19.98 -4.19 24.24
N PHE A 30 -19.29 -5.26 23.87
CA PHE A 30 -18.81 -5.45 22.50
C PHE A 30 -19.96 -5.49 21.48
N VAL A 31 -21.02 -6.24 21.77
CA VAL A 31 -22.21 -6.34 20.92
C VAL A 31 -22.94 -5.00 20.82
N ASP A 32 -23.09 -4.28 21.94
CA ASP A 32 -23.71 -2.94 21.96
C ASP A 32 -22.93 -1.94 21.10
N LEU A 33 -21.59 -1.96 21.17
CA LEU A 33 -20.74 -1.09 20.35
C LEU A 33 -20.77 -1.47 18.87
N PHE A 34 -20.83 -2.78 18.56
CA PHE A 34 -20.98 -3.26 17.18
C PHE A 34 -22.32 -2.82 16.58
N ASN A 35 -23.42 -2.97 17.32
CA ASN A 35 -24.76 -2.55 16.88
C ASN A 35 -24.86 -1.04 16.67
N LYS A 36 -24.06 -0.25 17.40
CA LYS A 36 -23.95 1.20 17.22
C LYS A 36 -23.01 1.61 16.07
N GLY A 37 -22.40 0.65 15.36
CA GLY A 37 -21.47 0.90 14.27
C GLY A 37 -20.11 1.47 14.71
N LEU A 38 -19.79 1.42 16.01
CA LEU A 38 -18.52 1.91 16.55
C LEU A 38 -17.40 0.87 16.46
N ILE A 39 -17.74 -0.40 16.34
CA ILE A 39 -16.82 -1.51 16.09
C ILE A 39 -17.14 -2.10 14.72
N TYR A 40 -16.14 -2.27 13.90
CA TYR A 40 -16.24 -2.88 12.58
C TYR A 40 -14.98 -3.68 12.26
N ARG A 41 -15.12 -4.66 11.36
CA ARG A 41 -13.97 -5.39 10.80
C ARG A 41 -13.40 -4.61 9.62
N GLY A 42 -12.13 -4.27 9.67
CA GLY A 42 -11.46 -3.52 8.61
C GLY A 42 -9.97 -3.86 8.52
N LEU A 43 -9.37 -3.50 7.38
CA LEU A 43 -7.93 -3.58 7.16
C LEU A 43 -7.29 -2.25 7.54
N ARG A 44 -6.09 -2.32 8.12
CA ARG A 44 -5.24 -1.15 8.40
C ARG A 44 -3.79 -1.49 8.08
N MET A 45 -3.05 -0.46 7.66
CA MET A 45 -1.60 -0.59 7.50
C MET A 45 -0.94 -0.71 8.86
N VAL A 46 -0.02 -1.65 8.96
CA VAL A 46 0.82 -1.89 10.15
C VAL A 46 2.28 -2.08 9.73
N ASN A 47 3.21 -1.77 10.63
CA ASN A 47 4.58 -2.19 10.45
C ASN A 47 4.66 -3.70 10.69
N TRP A 48 5.26 -4.42 9.78
CA TRP A 48 5.33 -5.88 9.80
C TRP A 48 6.77 -6.38 9.72
N ASP A 49 7.17 -7.22 10.67
CA ASP A 49 8.45 -7.93 10.61
C ASP A 49 8.26 -9.31 9.95
N PRO A 50 8.75 -9.51 8.71
CA PRO A 50 8.57 -10.78 8.01
C PRO A 50 9.39 -11.92 8.61
N LYS A 51 10.46 -11.63 9.35
CA LYS A 51 11.28 -12.65 10.01
C LYS A 51 10.62 -13.16 11.29
N ALA A 52 10.08 -12.26 12.10
CA ALA A 52 9.36 -12.61 13.32
C ALA A 52 7.88 -12.93 13.04
N GLN A 53 7.38 -12.61 11.83
CA GLN A 53 5.98 -12.75 11.42
C GLN A 53 5.01 -12.11 12.42
N THR A 54 5.30 -10.87 12.81
CA THR A 54 4.49 -10.12 13.77
C THR A 54 4.39 -8.64 13.39
N ALA A 55 3.31 -8.01 13.85
CA ALA A 55 3.17 -6.56 13.77
C ALA A 55 4.07 -5.88 14.80
N LEU A 56 4.60 -4.72 14.43
CA LEU A 56 5.43 -3.86 15.27
C LEU A 56 4.69 -2.57 15.56
N SER A 57 4.85 -2.05 16.79
CA SER A 57 4.42 -0.68 17.11
C SER A 57 5.35 0.34 16.44
N ASN A 58 4.88 1.59 16.32
CA ASN A 58 5.71 2.65 15.73
C ASN A 58 6.97 2.93 16.55
N GLU A 59 6.91 2.71 17.87
CA GLU A 59 8.01 2.90 18.82
C GLU A 59 9.11 1.84 18.66
N GLU A 60 8.78 0.67 18.12
CA GLU A 60 9.73 -0.43 17.90
C GLU A 60 10.47 -0.29 16.57
N VAL A 61 10.00 0.59 15.66
CA VAL A 61 10.62 0.79 14.35
C VAL A 61 11.87 1.65 14.47
N ILE A 62 13.01 1.10 14.05
CA ILE A 62 14.29 1.80 14.02
C ILE A 62 14.57 2.19 12.56
N TYR A 63 14.59 3.49 12.27
CA TYR A 63 14.94 4.01 10.95
C TYR A 63 16.46 4.00 10.75
N ARG A 64 16.90 3.48 9.61
CA ARG A 64 18.31 3.48 9.20
C ARG A 64 18.42 4.00 7.77
N GLU A 65 19.45 4.81 7.52
CA GLU A 65 19.80 5.22 6.17
C GLU A 65 20.49 4.07 5.44
N GLU A 66 19.97 3.69 4.28
CA GLU A 66 20.55 2.67 3.43
C GLU A 66 20.75 3.22 2.01
N LYS A 67 21.85 2.83 1.39
CA LYS A 67 22.08 3.14 -0.03
C LYS A 67 21.16 2.27 -0.87
N SER A 68 20.27 2.90 -1.62
CA SER A 68 19.32 2.24 -2.52
C SER A 68 19.51 2.72 -3.95
N LYS A 69 18.95 1.96 -4.91
CA LYS A 69 18.86 2.36 -6.32
C LYS A 69 17.50 3.00 -6.56
N LEU A 70 17.46 3.97 -7.45
CA LEU A 70 16.21 4.51 -7.98
C LEU A 70 15.95 3.88 -9.35
N TYR A 71 14.83 3.20 -9.48
CA TYR A 71 14.42 2.48 -10.69
C TYR A 71 13.44 3.34 -11.47
N TYR A 72 13.65 3.45 -12.79
CA TYR A 72 12.78 4.18 -13.71
C TYR A 72 12.01 3.18 -14.56
N LEU A 73 10.69 3.20 -14.45
CA LEU A 73 9.80 2.22 -15.08
C LEU A 73 8.87 2.92 -16.07
N LYS A 74 8.68 2.29 -17.25
CA LYS A 74 7.76 2.78 -18.28
C LYS A 74 6.38 2.20 -18.09
N TYR A 75 5.38 3.05 -17.93
CA TYR A 75 3.96 2.69 -17.91
C TYR A 75 3.33 3.18 -19.20
N TYR A 76 3.02 2.26 -20.11
CA TYR A 76 2.46 2.61 -21.42
C TYR A 76 1.02 3.04 -21.27
N VAL A 77 0.68 4.16 -21.96
CA VAL A 77 -0.71 4.64 -22.03
C VAL A 77 -1.51 3.72 -22.96
N VAL A 78 -2.70 3.38 -22.53
CA VAL A 78 -3.58 2.44 -23.24
C VAL A 78 -5.00 2.99 -23.34
N ASP A 79 -5.76 2.55 -24.34
CA ASP A 79 -7.19 2.79 -24.44
C ASP A 79 -8.00 1.88 -23.49
N ASP A 80 -9.32 2.00 -23.52
CA ASP A 80 -10.20 1.18 -22.68
C ASP A 80 -10.11 -0.32 -22.98
N ASN A 81 -9.63 -0.70 -24.17
CA ASN A 81 -9.41 -2.09 -24.57
C ASN A 81 -8.00 -2.58 -24.21
N GLY A 82 -7.16 -1.73 -23.62
CA GLY A 82 -5.79 -2.05 -23.26
C GLY A 82 -4.81 -1.98 -24.42
N ALA A 83 -5.19 -1.48 -25.59
CA ALA A 83 -4.28 -1.22 -26.68
C ALA A 83 -3.45 0.04 -26.44
N SER A 84 -2.20 0.06 -26.89
CA SER A 84 -1.37 1.26 -26.82
C SER A 84 -1.96 2.37 -27.69
N THR A 85 -2.16 3.55 -27.11
CA THR A 85 -2.65 4.71 -27.87
C THR A 85 -1.51 5.33 -28.68
N GLY A 86 -1.73 5.52 -29.99
CA GLY A 86 -0.78 6.20 -30.86
C GLY A 86 -0.51 7.65 -30.46
N ALA A 87 0.50 8.24 -31.07
CA ALA A 87 0.98 9.57 -30.73
C ALA A 87 0.14 10.66 -31.42
N GLU A 88 -0.81 11.29 -30.70
CA GLU A 88 -1.36 12.58 -31.08
C GLU A 88 -1.11 13.60 -29.97
N GLY A 89 -0.48 14.74 -30.30
CA GLY A 89 -0.18 15.85 -29.39
C GLY A 89 1.30 15.98 -29.01
N GLU A 90 1.60 16.93 -28.15
CA GLU A 90 2.94 17.16 -27.63
C GLU A 90 3.31 16.03 -26.66
N ILE A 91 4.14 15.08 -27.13
CA ILE A 91 4.44 13.84 -26.42
C ILE A 91 5.77 14.01 -25.74
N ILE A 92 5.80 13.91 -24.40
CA ILE A 92 7.04 14.01 -23.63
C ILE A 92 7.85 12.69 -23.74
N HIS A 93 7.16 11.54 -23.79
CA HIS A 93 7.82 10.23 -23.89
C HIS A 93 7.04 9.30 -24.82
N SER A 94 7.71 8.78 -25.86
CA SER A 94 7.19 7.74 -26.74
C SER A 94 8.31 6.85 -27.27
N ASP A 95 7.97 5.64 -27.62
CA ASP A 95 8.82 4.68 -28.35
C ASP A 95 7.97 3.86 -29.32
N GLU A 96 8.54 2.82 -29.96
CA GLU A 96 7.87 1.94 -30.91
C GLU A 96 6.59 1.28 -30.36
N LYS A 97 6.50 1.15 -29.02
CA LYS A 97 5.34 0.56 -28.32
C LYS A 97 4.25 1.57 -27.96
N GLY A 98 4.49 2.86 -28.20
CA GLY A 98 3.54 3.93 -27.95
C GLY A 98 3.99 4.94 -26.90
N ARG A 99 3.04 5.73 -26.39
CA ARG A 99 3.28 6.75 -25.36
C ARG A 99 3.44 6.09 -23.99
N TYR A 100 4.33 6.62 -23.16
CA TYR A 100 4.50 6.12 -21.80
C TYR A 100 4.78 7.23 -20.79
N ALA A 101 4.35 7.01 -19.56
CA ALA A 101 4.79 7.76 -18.39
C ALA A 101 6.00 7.06 -17.75
N VAL A 102 6.90 7.84 -17.14
CA VAL A 102 8.03 7.29 -16.38
C VAL A 102 7.75 7.46 -14.90
N VAL A 103 7.81 6.36 -14.18
CA VAL A 103 7.71 6.35 -12.70
C VAL A 103 9.09 6.07 -12.12
N ALA A 104 9.49 6.84 -11.12
CA ALA A 104 10.70 6.61 -10.35
C ALA A 104 10.34 5.97 -9.00
N THR A 105 10.94 4.82 -8.67
CA THR A 105 10.67 4.12 -7.41
C THR A 105 11.93 3.50 -6.81
N THR A 106 12.00 3.45 -5.49
CA THR A 106 13.01 2.69 -4.75
C THR A 106 12.56 1.28 -4.44
N ARG A 107 11.28 0.94 -4.71
CA ARG A 107 10.65 -0.35 -4.40
C ARG A 107 10.01 -1.00 -5.63
N PRO A 108 10.83 -1.40 -6.63
CA PRO A 108 10.31 -1.99 -7.88
C PRO A 108 9.55 -3.30 -7.64
N GLU A 109 9.87 -4.04 -6.59
CA GLU A 109 9.22 -5.30 -6.23
C GLU A 109 7.73 -5.17 -5.93
N THR A 110 7.25 -3.94 -5.64
CA THR A 110 5.82 -3.72 -5.29
C THR A 110 4.93 -3.41 -6.50
N ILE A 111 5.49 -3.22 -7.70
CA ILE A 111 4.71 -2.82 -8.89
C ILE A 111 3.59 -3.79 -9.25
N MET A 112 3.76 -5.07 -8.94
CA MET A 112 2.76 -6.10 -9.19
C MET A 112 1.46 -5.88 -8.40
N GLY A 113 1.51 -5.06 -7.34
CA GLY A 113 0.35 -4.63 -6.55
C GLY A 113 -0.18 -3.24 -6.90
N ASP A 114 0.32 -2.58 -7.96
CA ASP A 114 -0.13 -1.25 -8.36
C ASP A 114 -1.57 -1.27 -8.84
N THR A 115 -2.38 -0.31 -8.37
CA THR A 115 -3.79 -0.18 -8.72
C THR A 115 -4.16 1.19 -9.27
N ALA A 116 -3.27 2.17 -9.22
CA ALA A 116 -3.37 3.44 -9.91
C ALA A 116 -1.99 4.06 -10.16
N MET A 117 -1.93 5.01 -11.07
CA MET A 117 -0.87 6.02 -11.18
C MET A 117 -1.45 7.35 -10.71
N CYS A 118 -0.69 8.12 -9.94
CA CYS A 118 -1.13 9.42 -9.46
C CYS A 118 -0.25 10.54 -10.04
N ILE A 119 -0.87 11.63 -10.48
CA ILE A 119 -0.21 12.85 -10.93
C ILE A 119 -0.76 14.06 -10.17
N ASN A 120 0.01 15.15 -10.11
CA ASN A 120 -0.51 16.39 -9.56
C ASN A 120 -1.40 17.10 -10.61
N PRO A 121 -2.63 17.52 -10.27
CA PRO A 121 -3.51 18.21 -11.21
C PRO A 121 -2.95 19.52 -11.77
N LYS A 122 -1.96 20.10 -11.13
CA LYS A 122 -1.29 21.34 -11.55
C LYS A 122 0.03 21.09 -12.30
N ASP A 123 0.44 19.84 -12.47
CA ASP A 123 1.70 19.52 -13.15
C ASP A 123 1.55 19.73 -14.68
N PRO A 124 2.26 20.74 -15.26
CA PRO A 124 2.18 20.97 -16.69
C PRO A 124 2.87 19.88 -17.52
N LYS A 125 3.84 19.15 -16.92
CA LYS A 125 4.59 18.09 -17.62
C LYS A 125 3.76 16.85 -17.83
N ASN A 126 2.98 16.46 -16.81
CA ASN A 126 2.20 15.21 -16.80
C ASN A 126 0.70 15.44 -17.03
N GLY A 127 0.26 16.68 -17.28
CA GLY A 127 -1.14 17.02 -17.48
C GLY A 127 -1.81 16.25 -18.64
N TRP A 128 -1.07 15.79 -19.63
CA TRP A 128 -1.53 14.98 -20.74
C TRP A 128 -2.00 13.57 -20.32
N LEU A 129 -1.63 13.10 -19.12
CA LEU A 129 -2.06 11.82 -18.54
C LEU A 129 -3.46 11.87 -17.91
N LYS A 130 -4.05 13.05 -17.76
CA LYS A 130 -5.39 13.21 -17.17
C LYS A 130 -6.42 12.35 -17.88
N GLY A 131 -7.18 11.57 -17.10
CA GLY A 131 -8.23 10.70 -17.62
C GLY A 131 -7.73 9.51 -18.44
N GLN A 132 -6.42 9.33 -18.55
CA GLN A 132 -5.82 8.19 -19.24
C GLN A 132 -5.76 6.96 -18.35
N LYS A 133 -5.52 5.81 -19.00
CA LYS A 133 -5.16 4.56 -18.35
C LYS A 133 -3.76 4.15 -18.76
N VAL A 134 -3.07 3.47 -17.85
CA VAL A 134 -1.71 2.99 -18.11
C VAL A 134 -1.59 1.49 -17.79
N ARG A 135 -0.65 0.85 -18.44
CA ARG A 135 -0.35 -0.56 -18.23
C ARG A 135 0.82 -0.72 -17.29
N VAL A 136 0.59 -1.46 -16.18
CA VAL A 136 1.66 -1.84 -15.25
C VAL A 136 2.64 -2.76 -15.95
N PRO A 137 3.95 -2.46 -15.90
CA PRO A 137 4.98 -3.35 -16.44
C PRO A 137 4.88 -4.76 -15.86
N LEU A 138 5.33 -5.76 -16.61
CA LEU A 138 5.38 -7.18 -16.28
C LEU A 138 4.00 -7.84 -16.14
N VAL A 139 3.12 -7.36 -15.27
CA VAL A 139 1.81 -7.97 -15.00
C VAL A 139 0.72 -7.56 -16.00
N ASN A 140 1.00 -6.56 -16.84
CA ASN A 140 0.08 -6.08 -17.88
C ASN A 140 -1.32 -5.61 -17.40
N ARG A 141 -1.50 -5.37 -16.10
CA ARG A 141 -2.73 -4.80 -15.54
C ARG A 141 -2.92 -3.38 -16.03
N VAL A 142 -4.13 -3.06 -16.49
CA VAL A 142 -4.52 -1.69 -16.85
C VAL A 142 -5.06 -1.01 -15.62
N ILE A 143 -4.48 0.15 -15.28
CA ILE A 143 -4.84 0.94 -14.10
C ILE A 143 -5.16 2.38 -14.49
N PRO A 144 -6.05 3.07 -13.76
CA PRO A 144 -6.37 4.46 -14.01
C PRO A 144 -5.24 5.41 -13.61
N VAL A 145 -5.18 6.57 -14.27
CA VAL A 145 -4.44 7.72 -13.78
C VAL A 145 -5.38 8.57 -12.94
N ILE A 146 -5.03 8.78 -11.67
CA ILE A 146 -5.75 9.64 -10.72
C ILE A 146 -5.00 10.94 -10.50
N GLU A 147 -5.70 11.96 -10.03
CA GLU A 147 -5.13 13.29 -9.79
C GLU A 147 -5.18 13.64 -8.31
N ASP A 148 -4.02 13.87 -7.69
CA ASP A 148 -3.96 14.33 -6.29
C ASP A 148 -2.83 15.33 -6.08
N ARG A 149 -3.09 16.34 -5.24
CA ARG A 149 -2.10 17.34 -4.82
C ARG A 149 -1.00 16.77 -3.92
N TYR A 150 -1.16 15.54 -3.46
CA TYR A 150 -0.15 14.80 -2.70
C TYR A 150 1.14 14.62 -3.50
N VAL A 151 1.05 14.46 -4.82
CA VAL A 151 2.23 14.28 -5.68
C VAL A 151 3.00 15.59 -5.77
N ASP A 152 4.27 15.57 -5.37
CA ASP A 152 5.19 16.68 -5.53
C ASP A 152 5.65 16.77 -7.00
N ILE A 153 5.43 17.92 -7.62
CA ILE A 153 5.76 18.18 -9.04
C ILE A 153 7.27 18.22 -9.26
N GLU A 154 8.03 18.64 -8.26
CA GLU A 154 9.48 18.79 -8.33
C GLU A 154 10.23 17.51 -7.97
N PHE A 155 9.55 16.55 -7.36
CA PHE A 155 10.16 15.29 -6.94
C PHE A 155 10.07 14.21 -8.03
N GLY A 156 11.23 13.64 -8.40
CA GLY A 156 11.33 12.53 -9.35
C GLY A 156 10.79 12.88 -10.74
N THR A 157 9.81 12.13 -11.21
CA THR A 157 9.18 12.29 -12.53
C THR A 157 7.84 13.03 -12.48
N GLY A 158 7.34 13.36 -11.28
CA GLY A 158 5.97 13.86 -11.09
C GLY A 158 4.88 12.81 -11.28
N CYS A 159 5.24 11.56 -11.59
CA CYS A 159 4.33 10.42 -11.67
C CYS A 159 4.60 9.46 -10.51
N LEU A 160 3.57 9.21 -9.69
CA LEU A 160 3.63 8.31 -8.55
C LEU A 160 2.85 7.03 -8.86
N LYS A 161 3.48 5.86 -8.71
CA LYS A 161 2.76 4.59 -8.67
C LYS A 161 2.03 4.47 -7.34
N VAL A 162 0.84 3.89 -7.32
CA VAL A 162 0.02 3.74 -6.11
C VAL A 162 -0.20 2.27 -5.82
N THR A 163 0.38 1.81 -4.70
CA THR A 163 0.32 0.43 -4.21
C THR A 163 -0.31 0.41 -2.81
N PRO A 164 -1.64 0.44 -2.68
CA PRO A 164 -2.33 0.63 -1.40
C PRO A 164 -1.99 -0.42 -0.33
N ALA A 165 -1.59 -1.64 -0.72
CA ALA A 165 -1.23 -2.69 0.22
C ALA A 165 0.16 -2.52 0.86
N HIS A 166 1.06 -1.71 0.28
CA HIS A 166 2.49 -1.74 0.63
C HIS A 166 3.10 -0.39 0.98
N ASP A 167 2.32 0.67 1.01
CA ASP A 167 2.72 2.00 1.46
C ASP A 167 1.58 2.71 2.18
N THR A 168 1.90 3.41 3.28
CA THR A 168 0.89 4.08 4.11
C THR A 168 0.22 5.24 3.38
N ASN A 169 0.97 6.01 2.60
CA ASN A 169 0.42 7.13 1.85
C ASN A 169 -0.42 6.63 0.66
N ASP A 170 0.05 5.57 -0.01
CA ASP A 170 -0.69 4.92 -1.08
C ASP A 170 -1.99 4.29 -0.57
N TYR A 171 -1.98 3.76 0.66
CA TYR A 171 -3.19 3.28 1.32
C TYR A 171 -4.22 4.39 1.54
N MET A 172 -3.77 5.59 1.94
CA MET A 172 -4.67 6.74 2.10
C MET A 172 -5.25 7.21 0.76
N LEU A 173 -4.43 7.23 -0.30
CA LEU A 173 -4.90 7.47 -1.67
C LEU A 173 -5.88 6.38 -2.11
N GLY A 174 -5.57 5.12 -1.83
CA GLY A 174 -6.44 3.97 -2.10
C GLY A 174 -7.83 4.14 -1.51
N LYS A 175 -7.91 4.54 -0.24
CA LYS A 175 -9.18 4.86 0.43
C LYS A 175 -9.91 6.04 -0.20
N LYS A 176 -9.19 7.12 -0.50
CA LYS A 176 -9.77 8.34 -1.06
C LYS A 176 -10.39 8.12 -2.44
N TYR A 177 -9.75 7.30 -3.26
CA TYR A 177 -10.16 7.03 -4.65
C TYR A 177 -10.83 5.67 -4.84
N ASN A 178 -11.11 4.96 -3.73
CA ASN A 178 -11.73 3.63 -3.73
C ASN A 178 -10.99 2.64 -4.64
N LEU A 179 -9.65 2.61 -4.53
CA LEU A 179 -8.80 1.71 -5.29
C LEU A 179 -8.79 0.32 -4.67
N GLU A 180 -8.58 -0.69 -5.49
CA GLU A 180 -8.33 -2.05 -5.03
C GLU A 180 -7.03 -2.12 -4.21
N THR A 181 -7.02 -2.96 -3.17
CA THR A 181 -5.84 -3.23 -2.35
C THR A 181 -5.37 -4.65 -2.62
N ILE A 182 -4.25 -4.78 -3.34
CA ILE A 182 -3.68 -6.08 -3.74
C ILE A 182 -2.43 -6.34 -2.92
N ASP A 183 -2.54 -7.24 -1.94
CA ASP A 183 -1.40 -7.68 -1.14
C ASP A 183 -0.63 -8.77 -1.87
N ILE A 184 0.58 -8.42 -2.31
CA ILE A 184 1.44 -9.30 -3.09
C ILE A 184 2.51 -10.01 -2.26
N PHE A 185 2.51 -9.86 -0.94
CA PHE A 185 3.48 -10.52 -0.07
C PHE A 185 2.83 -11.54 0.86
N ASN A 186 3.56 -12.61 1.10
CA ASN A 186 3.30 -13.55 2.19
C ASN A 186 3.82 -12.97 3.53
N ALA A 187 3.40 -13.57 4.62
CA ALA A 187 3.81 -13.13 5.96
C ALA A 187 5.34 -13.15 6.18
N ASP A 188 6.05 -14.04 5.51
CA ASP A 188 7.51 -14.16 5.54
C ASP A 188 8.26 -13.18 4.60
N GLY A 189 7.52 -12.33 3.86
CA GLY A 189 8.06 -11.35 2.94
C GLY A 189 8.44 -11.90 1.55
N THR A 190 8.07 -13.13 1.23
CA THR A 190 8.14 -13.67 -0.12
C THR A 190 6.95 -13.19 -0.96
N LEU A 191 7.04 -13.26 -2.28
CA LEU A 191 5.91 -12.90 -3.15
C LEU A 191 4.82 -13.97 -3.08
N SER A 192 3.57 -13.51 -2.94
CA SER A 192 2.38 -14.35 -2.92
C SER A 192 1.87 -14.66 -4.34
N GLU A 193 0.87 -15.52 -4.46
CA GLU A 193 0.19 -15.82 -5.73
C GLU A 193 -0.45 -14.57 -6.36
N ALA A 194 -0.85 -13.58 -5.54
CA ALA A 194 -1.41 -12.33 -6.03
C ALA A 194 -0.42 -11.48 -6.85
N ALA A 195 0.87 -11.70 -6.70
CA ALA A 195 1.90 -11.07 -7.53
C ALA A 195 1.87 -11.56 -9.00
N GLY A 196 1.35 -12.76 -9.26
CA GLY A 196 1.25 -13.35 -10.60
C GLY A 196 2.58 -13.84 -11.18
N MET A 197 3.71 -13.46 -10.60
CA MET A 197 5.06 -13.87 -10.99
C MET A 197 6.01 -13.85 -9.80
N TYR A 198 7.15 -14.51 -9.91
CA TYR A 198 8.17 -14.65 -8.86
C TYR A 198 7.60 -15.19 -7.53
N VAL A 199 6.51 -15.96 -7.57
CA VAL A 199 5.84 -16.51 -6.40
C VAL A 199 6.82 -17.32 -5.55
N GLY A 200 6.83 -17.09 -4.23
CA GLY A 200 7.74 -17.73 -3.29
C GLY A 200 9.16 -17.17 -3.26
N GLN A 201 9.50 -16.21 -4.11
CA GLN A 201 10.82 -15.57 -4.08
C GLN A 201 10.84 -14.43 -3.05
N ASP A 202 12.00 -14.22 -2.44
CA ASP A 202 12.21 -13.11 -1.50
C ASP A 202 12.10 -11.76 -2.22
N ARG A 203 11.37 -10.81 -1.61
CA ARG A 203 11.11 -9.48 -2.17
C ARG A 203 12.37 -8.67 -2.48
N MET A 204 13.48 -8.89 -1.73
CA MET A 204 14.73 -8.16 -1.96
C MET A 204 15.50 -8.77 -3.15
N ALA A 205 15.43 -10.09 -3.32
CA ALA A 205 16.02 -10.78 -4.48
C ALA A 205 15.34 -10.40 -5.80
N VAL A 206 14.04 -10.14 -5.77
CA VAL A 206 13.26 -9.76 -6.99
C VAL A 206 13.56 -8.31 -7.45
N ARG A 207 14.23 -7.48 -6.66
CA ARG A 207 14.66 -6.13 -7.07
C ARG A 207 15.79 -6.13 -8.10
N GLU A 208 16.57 -7.20 -8.21
CA GLU A 208 17.72 -7.35 -9.10
C GLU A 208 17.32 -8.00 -10.44
#